data_c61fd090571dd70f11d03fd87bfc1973
#
_entry.id   c61fd090571dd70f11d03fd87bfc1973
#
_cell.length_a   1.000
_cell.length_b   1.000
_cell.length_c   1.000
_cell.angle_alpha   90.00
_cell.angle_beta   90.00
_cell.angle_gamma   90.00
#
_symmetry.space_group_name_H-M   'P 1'
#
loop_
_entity.id
_entity.type
_entity.pdbx_description
1 polymer ?
#
loop_
_entity_poly.entity_id
_entity_poly.type
_entity_poly.pdbx_seq_one_letter_code
_entity_poly.pdbx_strand_id
1 'polypeptide(L)'
;MTKKNITLEDKYKKLTEVEHVLKRPGRYLGAVKVEPVETFIIKNEQAEWTTVNYSPAYLKLFDEIISNSADFSKTDDGQHVNTIKVNVDRATGQIIVYDNGGIPVVKHSEYDQYIPEMIFGELRSGSNFNDEEESVSTGQNGEGSTLTNIFSTEFKVETADGKNKLVTVYSNNMGNKTDAKVTKSKDKFTRISFIPDYERLEITLDDDHFTMLERRTYEIAACNTHLKVYFNDTLINFKTFGNFADLFAKKEQRVDFGHDRFQISVFHSDKGFQQIGFVNSSNVRNGGTHIDYIMNQVVSGIREHIKKKTRQDMKPSDIKNHFFMLSNATINNPRYDSQTKELLITQPKDWGMSLKVDEKTIKAIIKSPIVQEIILWAEHKKEMEDAIEARQKAKDASKNSVSALRNIEKYETASSKNRAQCLLFIAEGDSAAKSLQSARDPDIHGVFALKGKPINVTGMKLKDILANTELESLVKILALEIGKVQYPYNLRYGKLVISTDQDHDGIHIATLIMNIVHKLSPNLLKQDFLYKLQTPIVRIFQGKNEFEFFSLREFEEWKVKQTKPFTTTYLKGLGSNDTKYFKKYMFDEKYLIPIRYKNEKDDEALSIAFDTKRADDRKEFIYG
;
A
#
# COMPACT_ATOMS: atom_id res chain seq x y z
N MET A 1 -26.48 11.59 -35.64
CA MET A 1 -26.06 12.70 -34.78
C MET A 1 -25.64 13.87 -35.68
N THR A 2 -26.48 14.88 -35.78
CA THR A 2 -26.25 16.11 -36.58
C THR A 2 -25.12 16.91 -35.97
N LYS A 3 -24.03 17.10 -36.69
CA LYS A 3 -22.96 18.03 -36.31
C LYS A 3 -23.55 19.44 -36.18
N LYS A 4 -23.72 19.95 -34.94
CA LYS A 4 -23.98 21.37 -34.72
C LYS A 4 -22.83 22.14 -35.37
N ASN A 5 -23.13 23.06 -36.29
CA ASN A 5 -22.17 24.01 -36.83
C ASN A 5 -21.71 24.90 -35.66
N ILE A 6 -20.53 24.64 -35.12
CA ILE A 6 -19.90 25.42 -34.07
C ILE A 6 -19.40 26.70 -34.74
N THR A 7 -19.90 27.86 -34.33
CA THR A 7 -19.42 29.17 -34.81
C THR A 7 -17.98 29.43 -34.33
N LEU A 8 -17.26 30.32 -34.96
CA LEU A 8 -15.91 30.72 -34.51
C LEU A 8 -15.96 31.25 -33.07
N GLU A 9 -16.97 31.99 -32.70
CA GLU A 9 -17.20 32.53 -31.35
C GLU A 9 -17.47 31.41 -30.33
N ASP A 10 -18.18 30.33 -30.73
CA ASP A 10 -18.38 29.17 -29.87
C ASP A 10 -17.08 28.38 -29.63
N LYS A 11 -16.10 28.50 -30.52
CA LYS A 11 -14.80 27.86 -30.42
C LYS A 11 -13.85 28.56 -29.44
N TYR A 12 -13.95 29.88 -29.31
CA TYR A 12 -13.10 30.72 -28.45
C TYR A 12 -13.93 31.32 -27.31
N LYS A 13 -13.92 30.66 -26.15
CA LYS A 13 -14.64 31.09 -24.95
C LYS A 13 -13.68 31.56 -23.87
N LYS A 14 -13.97 32.68 -23.23
CA LYS A 14 -13.36 33.06 -21.95
C LYS A 14 -14.18 32.45 -20.83
N LEU A 15 -13.53 31.75 -19.93
CA LEU A 15 -14.14 31.20 -18.73
C LEU A 15 -13.84 32.12 -17.54
N THR A 16 -14.76 32.21 -16.60
CA THR A 16 -14.46 32.71 -15.25
C THR A 16 -13.52 31.78 -14.53
N GLU A 17 -12.90 32.22 -13.44
CA GLU A 17 -12.01 31.34 -12.64
C GLU A 17 -12.76 30.12 -12.12
N VAL A 18 -13.95 30.30 -11.56
CA VAL A 18 -14.82 29.22 -11.07
C VAL A 18 -15.19 28.23 -12.19
N GLU A 19 -15.63 28.72 -13.34
CA GLU A 19 -15.93 27.87 -14.49
C GLU A 19 -14.70 27.07 -14.98
N HIS A 20 -13.52 27.71 -14.96
CA HIS A 20 -12.28 27.04 -15.35
C HIS A 20 -11.93 25.92 -14.36
N VAL A 21 -12.04 26.17 -13.05
CA VAL A 21 -11.80 25.19 -11.99
C VAL A 21 -12.75 24.00 -12.16
N LEU A 22 -14.05 24.25 -12.29
CA LEU A 22 -15.06 23.21 -12.48
C LEU A 22 -14.86 22.38 -13.77
N LYS A 23 -14.33 23.02 -14.82
CA LYS A 23 -14.09 22.37 -16.12
C LYS A 23 -12.77 21.60 -16.18
N ARG A 24 -11.81 21.93 -15.33
CA ARG A 24 -10.45 21.35 -15.30
C ARG A 24 -10.04 20.93 -13.88
N PRO A 25 -10.84 20.11 -13.19
CA PRO A 25 -10.59 19.73 -11.79
C PRO A 25 -9.22 19.09 -11.59
N GLY A 26 -8.76 18.28 -12.53
CA GLY A 26 -7.48 17.57 -12.43
C GLY A 26 -6.25 18.48 -12.29
N ARG A 27 -6.34 19.75 -12.73
CA ARG A 27 -5.27 20.74 -12.55
C ARG A 27 -5.12 21.18 -11.08
N TYR A 28 -6.24 21.23 -10.34
CA TYR A 28 -6.31 21.80 -8.99
C TYR A 28 -6.36 20.74 -7.91
N LEU A 29 -7.04 19.62 -8.17
CA LEU A 29 -7.33 18.58 -7.19
C LEU A 29 -6.60 17.26 -7.45
N GLY A 30 -5.92 17.12 -8.59
CA GLY A 30 -5.34 15.84 -9.01
C GLY A 30 -6.38 14.90 -9.64
N ALA A 31 -6.18 13.60 -9.53
CA ALA A 31 -7.04 12.60 -10.15
C ALA A 31 -8.46 12.64 -9.55
N VAL A 32 -9.47 12.84 -10.41
CA VAL A 32 -10.89 12.87 -10.00
C VAL A 32 -11.50 11.47 -9.98
N LYS A 33 -11.11 10.63 -10.95
CA LYS A 33 -11.62 9.26 -11.05
C LYS A 33 -11.21 8.43 -9.86
N VAL A 34 -12.10 7.54 -9.47
CA VAL A 34 -11.81 6.50 -8.48
C VAL A 34 -10.74 5.57 -9.04
N GLU A 35 -9.68 5.38 -8.27
CA GLU A 35 -8.55 4.53 -8.61
C GLU A 35 -8.25 3.57 -7.46
N PRO A 36 -7.87 2.32 -7.75
CA PRO A 36 -7.40 1.40 -6.73
C PRO A 36 -6.01 1.82 -6.26
N VAL A 37 -5.87 2.10 -4.98
CA VAL A 37 -4.60 2.50 -4.36
C VAL A 37 -4.28 1.52 -3.24
N GLU A 38 -3.11 0.87 -3.31
CA GLU A 38 -2.59 0.09 -2.18
C GLU A 38 -2.14 1.05 -1.09
N THR A 39 -2.82 1.00 0.06
CA THR A 39 -2.57 1.91 1.16
C THR A 39 -2.96 1.28 2.48
N PHE A 40 -2.65 1.94 3.61
CA PHE A 40 -3.14 1.47 4.90
C PHE A 40 -4.47 2.13 5.27
N ILE A 41 -5.26 1.39 6.03
CA ILE A 41 -6.44 1.88 6.72
C ILE A 41 -6.28 1.62 8.22
N ILE A 42 -7.06 2.30 9.06
CA ILE A 42 -7.06 2.04 10.49
C ILE A 42 -8.21 1.09 10.82
N LYS A 43 -7.89 -0.06 11.39
CA LYS A 43 -8.87 -1.07 11.78
C LYS A 43 -8.47 -1.69 13.11
N ASN A 44 -9.37 -1.67 14.09
CA ASN A 44 -9.08 -2.19 15.43
C ASN A 44 -7.79 -1.60 16.03
N GLU A 45 -7.58 -0.30 15.90
CA GLU A 45 -6.40 0.42 16.37
C GLU A 45 -5.07 -0.09 15.79
N GLN A 46 -5.10 -0.67 14.59
CA GLN A 46 -3.92 -1.12 13.85
C GLN A 46 -4.00 -0.65 12.39
N ALA A 47 -2.83 -0.43 11.79
CA ALA A 47 -2.73 -0.15 10.37
C ALA A 47 -2.77 -1.46 9.58
N GLU A 48 -3.76 -1.61 8.73
CA GLU A 48 -3.94 -2.76 7.83
C GLU A 48 -3.73 -2.31 6.37
N TRP A 49 -2.80 -2.94 5.67
CA TRP A 49 -2.56 -2.66 4.26
C TRP A 49 -3.62 -3.35 3.39
N THR A 50 -4.27 -2.56 2.56
CA THR A 50 -5.31 -3.03 1.64
C THR A 50 -5.38 -2.16 0.40
N THR A 51 -6.09 -2.63 -0.61
CA THR A 51 -6.45 -1.80 -1.76
C THR A 51 -7.74 -1.06 -1.45
N VAL A 52 -7.71 0.27 -1.54
CA VAL A 52 -8.86 1.16 -1.34
C VAL A 52 -9.17 1.85 -2.66
N ASN A 53 -10.44 1.84 -3.06
CA ASN A 53 -10.90 2.50 -4.28
C ASN A 53 -11.46 3.88 -3.94
N TYR A 54 -10.71 4.92 -4.17
CA TYR A 54 -11.17 6.27 -3.82
C TYR A 54 -10.73 7.32 -4.86
N SER A 55 -11.40 8.47 -4.83
CA SER A 55 -11.04 9.65 -5.62
C SER A 55 -10.03 10.50 -4.86
N PRO A 56 -8.78 10.66 -5.34
CA PRO A 56 -7.81 11.58 -4.73
C PRO A 56 -8.31 13.01 -4.62
N ALA A 57 -9.05 13.49 -5.63
CA ALA A 57 -9.65 14.82 -5.63
C ALA A 57 -10.63 15.01 -4.47
N TYR A 58 -11.47 14.01 -4.18
CA TYR A 58 -12.39 14.06 -3.05
C TYR A 58 -11.68 14.17 -1.71
N LEU A 59 -10.66 13.31 -1.50
CA LEU A 59 -9.85 13.37 -0.29
C LEU A 59 -9.14 14.73 -0.15
N LYS A 60 -8.70 15.32 -1.29
CA LYS A 60 -8.04 16.63 -1.31
C LYS A 60 -8.96 17.76 -0.85
N LEU A 61 -10.26 17.74 -1.21
CA LEU A 61 -11.23 18.73 -0.73
C LEU A 61 -11.33 18.73 0.80
N PHE A 62 -11.40 17.54 1.39
CA PHE A 62 -11.42 17.41 2.85
C PHE A 62 -10.09 17.84 3.48
N ASP A 63 -8.97 17.41 2.87
CA ASP A 63 -7.62 17.72 3.34
C ASP A 63 -7.37 19.23 3.42
N GLU A 64 -7.83 20.01 2.46
CA GLU A 64 -7.67 21.46 2.47
C GLU A 64 -8.35 22.12 3.68
N ILE A 65 -9.50 21.63 4.11
CA ILE A 65 -10.21 22.21 5.24
C ILE A 65 -9.59 21.80 6.58
N ILE A 66 -9.30 20.51 6.78
CA ILE A 66 -8.75 20.02 8.04
C ILE A 66 -7.31 20.51 8.25
N SER A 67 -6.52 20.61 7.17
CA SER A 67 -5.16 21.14 7.22
C SER A 67 -5.12 22.60 7.61
N ASN A 68 -6.06 23.42 7.14
CA ASN A 68 -6.15 24.83 7.52
C ASN A 68 -6.39 25.01 9.03
N SER A 69 -7.26 24.17 9.64
CA SER A 69 -7.47 24.19 11.09
C SER A 69 -6.20 23.77 11.86
N ALA A 70 -5.46 22.79 11.34
CA ALA A 70 -4.20 22.35 11.94
C ALA A 70 -3.09 23.41 11.78
N ASP A 71 -2.98 24.03 10.61
CA ASP A 71 -1.99 25.09 10.35
C ASP A 71 -2.25 26.34 11.20
N PHE A 72 -3.51 26.75 11.34
CA PHE A 72 -3.87 27.87 12.20
C PHE A 72 -3.42 27.66 13.64
N SER A 73 -3.50 26.45 14.18
CA SER A 73 -3.03 26.12 15.54
C SER A 73 -1.53 26.37 15.78
N LYS A 74 -0.74 26.51 14.70
CA LYS A 74 0.72 26.74 14.76
C LYS A 74 1.09 28.21 14.61
N THR A 75 0.14 29.08 14.29
CA THR A 75 0.36 30.53 14.20
C THR A 75 0.29 31.20 15.57
N ASP A 76 0.87 32.37 15.71
CA ASP A 76 0.83 33.12 16.96
C ASP A 76 -0.61 33.45 17.40
N ASP A 77 -1.49 33.75 16.47
CA ASP A 77 -2.91 34.01 16.72
C ASP A 77 -3.68 32.73 17.08
N GLY A 78 -3.20 31.58 16.61
CA GLY A 78 -3.81 30.27 16.78
C GLY A 78 -3.32 29.44 17.95
N GLN A 79 -2.37 29.91 18.76
CA GLN A 79 -1.80 29.14 19.90
C GLN A 79 -2.84 28.65 20.93
N HIS A 80 -4.01 29.27 21.00
CA HIS A 80 -5.10 28.84 21.87
C HIS A 80 -5.91 27.67 21.30
N VAL A 81 -5.72 27.31 20.03
CA VAL A 81 -6.41 26.20 19.38
C VAL A 81 -5.84 24.89 19.92
N ASN A 82 -6.70 24.07 20.48
CA ASN A 82 -6.32 22.80 21.06
C ASN A 82 -7.27 21.66 20.68
N THR A 83 -8.29 21.94 19.86
CA THR A 83 -9.34 20.97 19.53
C THR A 83 -9.75 21.09 18.06
N ILE A 84 -9.73 19.98 17.35
CA ILE A 84 -10.32 19.82 16.02
C ILE A 84 -11.34 18.68 16.10
N LYS A 85 -12.53 18.89 15.52
CA LYS A 85 -13.56 17.85 15.42
C LYS A 85 -13.99 17.69 13.97
N VAL A 86 -13.96 16.46 13.49
CA VAL A 86 -14.47 16.06 12.19
C VAL A 86 -15.72 15.22 12.39
N ASN A 87 -16.82 15.62 11.79
CA ASN A 87 -18.04 14.82 11.75
C ASN A 87 -18.44 14.57 10.30
N VAL A 88 -18.69 13.32 9.97
CA VAL A 88 -19.08 12.87 8.63
C VAL A 88 -20.42 12.16 8.75
N ASP A 89 -21.46 12.76 8.18
CA ASP A 89 -22.78 12.14 8.10
C ASP A 89 -22.90 11.35 6.80
N ARG A 90 -22.92 10.02 6.94
CA ARG A 90 -23.01 9.11 5.79
C ARG A 90 -24.35 9.17 5.06
N ALA A 91 -25.43 9.59 5.74
CA ALA A 91 -26.75 9.63 5.15
C ALA A 91 -26.94 10.85 4.24
N THR A 92 -26.37 12.00 4.63
CA THR A 92 -26.46 13.25 3.88
C THR A 92 -25.23 13.52 3.03
N GLY A 93 -24.12 12.83 3.29
CA GLY A 93 -22.82 13.13 2.70
C GLY A 93 -22.17 14.42 3.22
N GLN A 94 -22.72 15.01 4.29
CA GLN A 94 -22.17 16.24 4.87
C GLN A 94 -20.91 15.95 5.68
N ILE A 95 -19.91 16.83 5.48
CA ILE A 95 -18.67 16.83 6.26
C ILE A 95 -18.61 18.14 7.05
N ILE A 96 -18.30 18.04 8.33
CA ILE A 96 -18.15 19.19 9.25
C ILE A 96 -16.75 19.13 9.83
N VAL A 97 -16.00 20.20 9.68
CA VAL A 97 -14.72 20.43 10.38
C VAL A 97 -14.89 21.61 11.31
N TYR A 98 -14.61 21.38 12.59
CA TYR A 98 -14.68 22.37 13.65
C TYR A 98 -13.32 22.51 14.32
N ASP A 99 -12.92 23.74 14.60
CA ASP A 99 -11.84 24.06 15.53
C ASP A 99 -12.28 25.16 16.53
N ASN A 100 -11.60 25.25 17.67
CA ASN A 100 -11.86 26.27 18.69
C ASN A 100 -11.02 27.55 18.49
N GLY A 101 -10.66 27.87 17.24
CA GLY A 101 -9.84 29.02 16.88
C GLY A 101 -10.65 30.31 16.72
N GLY A 102 -11.26 30.47 15.59
CA GLY A 102 -12.02 31.66 15.22
C GLY A 102 -11.24 32.61 14.30
N ILE A 103 -11.78 32.84 13.12
CA ILE A 103 -11.24 33.80 12.16
C ILE A 103 -11.77 35.20 12.53
N PRO A 104 -10.93 36.26 12.46
CA PRO A 104 -11.38 37.62 12.74
C PRO A 104 -12.59 38.04 11.90
N VAL A 105 -13.69 38.42 12.55
CA VAL A 105 -14.93 38.86 11.89
C VAL A 105 -14.86 40.39 11.70
N VAL A 106 -13.99 40.81 10.79
CA VAL A 106 -13.73 42.21 10.44
C VAL A 106 -13.85 42.38 8.94
N LYS A 107 -14.40 43.51 8.49
CA LYS A 107 -14.38 43.88 7.07
C LYS A 107 -12.99 44.34 6.67
N HIS A 108 -12.52 43.84 5.54
CA HIS A 108 -11.28 44.33 4.92
C HIS A 108 -11.49 45.71 4.38
N SER A 109 -10.60 46.64 4.72
CA SER A 109 -10.76 48.06 4.40
C SER A 109 -10.77 48.35 2.90
N GLU A 110 -10.08 47.51 2.12
CA GLU A 110 -9.91 47.70 0.66
C GLU A 110 -11.02 47.02 -0.16
N TYR A 111 -11.50 45.84 0.30
CA TYR A 111 -12.40 45.01 -0.52
C TYR A 111 -13.86 45.03 -0.05
N ASP A 112 -14.19 45.75 1.02
CA ASP A 112 -15.53 45.83 1.64
C ASP A 112 -16.19 44.47 1.92
N GLN A 113 -15.37 43.44 2.12
CA GLN A 113 -15.79 42.06 2.45
C GLN A 113 -15.29 41.70 3.83
N TYR A 114 -16.00 40.80 4.54
CA TYR A 114 -15.47 40.22 5.76
C TYR A 114 -14.32 39.25 5.46
N ILE A 115 -13.28 39.24 6.29
CA ILE A 115 -12.11 38.34 6.14
C ILE A 115 -12.53 36.90 5.92
N PRO A 116 -13.49 36.29 6.68
CA PRO A 116 -13.93 34.92 6.41
C PRO A 116 -14.56 34.73 5.01
N GLU A 117 -15.30 35.73 4.52
CA GLU A 117 -15.88 35.66 3.15
C GLU A 117 -14.81 35.66 2.07
N MET A 118 -13.75 36.45 2.29
CA MET A 118 -12.62 36.52 1.37
C MET A 118 -11.85 35.20 1.35
N ILE A 119 -11.53 34.62 2.52
CA ILE A 119 -10.75 33.36 2.64
C ILE A 119 -11.47 32.18 2.00
N PHE A 120 -12.79 32.09 2.11
CA PHE A 120 -13.56 30.95 1.61
C PHE A 120 -14.25 31.20 0.28
N GLY A 121 -14.35 32.45 -0.16
CA GLY A 121 -15.09 32.85 -1.36
C GLY A 121 -14.23 33.35 -2.52
N GLU A 122 -12.95 33.65 -2.28
CA GLU A 122 -12.07 34.20 -3.32
C GLU A 122 -10.85 33.30 -3.51
N LEU A 123 -10.55 32.95 -4.75
CA LEU A 123 -9.30 32.28 -5.09
C LEU A 123 -8.11 33.23 -4.86
N ARG A 124 -6.97 32.68 -4.47
CA ARG A 124 -5.75 33.45 -4.20
C ARG A 124 -5.94 34.46 -3.07
N SER A 125 -6.71 34.10 -2.08
CA SER A 125 -6.90 34.84 -0.85
C SER A 125 -6.33 34.08 0.34
N GLY A 126 -5.61 34.75 1.22
CA GLY A 126 -4.98 34.11 2.39
C GLY A 126 -4.00 35.02 3.11
N SER A 127 -3.43 34.55 4.20
CA SER A 127 -2.47 35.29 5.02
C SER A 127 -1.00 34.98 4.70
N ASN A 128 -0.70 34.04 3.80
CA ASN A 128 0.65 33.48 3.61
C ASN A 128 1.31 33.92 2.29
N PHE A 129 1.10 35.18 1.88
CA PHE A 129 1.69 35.73 0.64
C PHE A 129 2.99 36.54 0.88
N ASN A 130 3.45 36.63 2.13
CA ASN A 130 4.72 37.29 2.42
C ASN A 130 5.86 36.28 2.34
N ASP A 131 6.54 36.21 1.21
CA ASP A 131 7.66 35.29 0.97
C ASP A 131 8.91 35.61 1.83
N GLU A 132 8.96 36.76 2.49
CA GLU A 132 10.05 37.16 3.37
C GLU A 132 9.89 36.57 4.80
N GLU A 133 8.70 36.12 5.15
CA GLU A 133 8.43 35.51 6.46
C GLU A 133 8.61 33.99 6.39
N GLU A 134 9.31 33.43 7.39
CA GLU A 134 9.42 31.99 7.55
C GLU A 134 8.05 31.40 7.94
N SER A 135 7.43 30.64 7.04
CA SER A 135 6.15 29.99 7.28
C SER A 135 6.28 28.48 7.32
N VAL A 136 5.65 27.88 8.32
CA VAL A 136 5.47 26.42 8.44
C VAL A 136 4.08 25.95 7.98
N SER A 137 3.32 26.87 7.36
CA SER A 137 1.99 26.58 6.82
C SER A 137 2.08 25.72 5.57
N THR A 138 1.10 24.84 5.42
CA THR A 138 0.90 24.02 4.22
C THR A 138 0.24 24.83 3.09
N GLY A 139 -0.64 25.77 3.44
CA GLY A 139 -1.41 26.60 2.51
C GLY A 139 -0.62 27.79 2.02
N GLN A 140 0.06 27.71 0.88
CA GLN A 140 0.85 28.80 0.29
C GLN A 140 0.11 29.60 -0.77
N ASN A 141 -0.84 29.00 -1.50
CA ASN A 141 -1.44 29.59 -2.69
C ASN A 141 -2.81 30.26 -2.45
N GLY A 142 -3.39 30.12 -1.25
CA GLY A 142 -4.71 30.70 -0.93
C GLY A 142 -5.85 30.18 -1.82
N GLU A 143 -5.78 28.93 -2.26
CA GLU A 143 -6.77 28.34 -3.17
C GLU A 143 -7.58 27.21 -2.52
N GLY A 144 -7.01 26.50 -1.54
CA GLY A 144 -7.53 25.20 -1.08
C GLY A 144 -8.95 25.22 -0.52
N SER A 145 -9.24 26.15 0.38
CA SER A 145 -10.58 26.29 0.97
C SER A 145 -11.64 26.73 -0.05
N THR A 146 -11.26 27.61 -0.96
CA THR A 146 -12.14 28.07 -2.04
C THR A 146 -12.40 26.95 -3.05
N LEU A 147 -11.42 26.09 -3.34
CA LEU A 147 -11.63 24.90 -4.17
C LEU A 147 -12.67 23.97 -3.54
N THR A 148 -12.61 23.74 -2.22
CA THR A 148 -13.63 22.92 -1.53
C THR A 148 -15.00 23.53 -1.64
N ASN A 149 -15.12 24.85 -1.52
CA ASN A 149 -16.37 25.56 -1.72
C ASN A 149 -16.90 25.41 -3.17
N ILE A 150 -16.04 25.61 -4.18
CA ILE A 150 -16.39 25.45 -5.60
C ILE A 150 -16.89 24.01 -5.91
N PHE A 151 -16.31 23.00 -5.30
CA PHE A 151 -16.71 21.59 -5.50
C PHE A 151 -17.75 21.10 -4.49
N SER A 152 -18.51 22.02 -3.86
CA SER A 152 -19.60 21.70 -2.94
C SER A 152 -20.96 22.17 -3.47
N THR A 153 -21.98 21.33 -3.26
CA THR A 153 -23.38 21.72 -3.51
C THR A 153 -23.88 22.69 -2.44
N GLU A 154 -23.38 22.56 -1.21
CA GLU A 154 -23.55 23.49 -0.11
C GLU A 154 -22.23 23.64 0.66
N PHE A 155 -21.87 24.86 1.00
CA PHE A 155 -20.69 25.19 1.80
C PHE A 155 -21.05 26.30 2.78
N LYS A 156 -21.01 25.99 4.08
CA LYS A 156 -21.38 26.91 5.15
C LYS A 156 -20.16 27.25 6.00
N VAL A 157 -19.95 28.54 6.20
CA VAL A 157 -18.93 29.08 7.08
C VAL A 157 -19.61 29.65 8.32
N GLU A 158 -19.24 29.16 9.48
CA GLU A 158 -19.59 29.73 10.78
C GLU A 158 -18.28 29.99 11.54
N THR A 159 -18.02 31.22 11.87
CA THR A 159 -16.84 31.57 12.68
C THR A 159 -17.17 32.64 13.70
N ALA A 160 -16.54 32.55 14.86
CA ALA A 160 -16.69 33.52 15.94
C ALA A 160 -15.31 33.84 16.54
N ASP A 161 -15.01 35.13 16.72
CA ASP A 161 -13.70 35.64 17.13
C ASP A 161 -13.63 36.11 18.61
N GLY A 162 -14.68 35.82 19.39
CA GLY A 162 -14.82 36.28 20.76
C GLY A 162 -15.49 37.66 20.91
N LYS A 163 -15.83 38.29 19.78
CA LYS A 163 -16.57 39.59 19.75
C LYS A 163 -17.79 39.47 18.84
N ASN A 164 -17.59 38.89 17.68
CA ASN A 164 -18.62 38.73 16.67
C ASN A 164 -18.63 37.28 16.16
N LYS A 165 -19.81 36.85 15.68
CA LYS A 165 -20.00 35.59 14.96
C LYS A 165 -20.50 35.94 13.57
N LEU A 166 -19.90 35.33 12.53
CA LEU A 166 -20.32 35.41 11.14
C LEU A 166 -20.86 34.07 10.68
N VAL A 167 -21.95 34.11 9.93
CA VAL A 167 -22.50 32.95 9.22
C VAL A 167 -22.75 33.36 7.79
N THR A 168 -22.22 32.61 6.83
CA THR A 168 -22.51 32.74 5.39
C THR A 168 -22.62 31.35 4.76
N VAL A 169 -23.47 31.21 3.74
CA VAL A 169 -23.69 29.96 3.04
C VAL A 169 -23.49 30.20 1.54
N TYR A 170 -22.69 29.34 0.95
CA TYR A 170 -22.55 29.23 -0.50
C TYR A 170 -23.31 27.99 -0.96
N SER A 171 -23.90 28.04 -2.13
CA SER A 171 -24.59 26.91 -2.73
C SER A 171 -24.40 26.86 -4.24
N ASN A 172 -24.74 25.70 -4.82
CA ASN A 172 -24.64 25.49 -6.26
C ASN A 172 -23.22 25.82 -6.80
N ASN A 173 -22.19 25.18 -6.20
CA ASN A 173 -20.80 25.35 -6.64
C ASN A 173 -20.34 26.83 -6.65
N MET A 174 -20.62 27.56 -5.57
CA MET A 174 -20.45 29.00 -5.42
C MET A 174 -21.30 29.87 -6.36
N GLY A 175 -22.25 29.28 -7.08
CA GLY A 175 -23.17 30.06 -7.95
C GLY A 175 -24.09 30.98 -7.17
N ASN A 176 -24.37 30.70 -5.91
CA ASN A 176 -25.18 31.51 -5.01
C ASN A 176 -24.44 31.71 -3.67
N LYS A 177 -24.64 32.88 -3.07
CA LYS A 177 -24.11 33.22 -1.75
C LYS A 177 -25.18 33.98 -0.95
N THR A 178 -25.34 33.63 0.33
CA THR A 178 -26.15 34.44 1.24
C THR A 178 -25.35 35.62 1.77
N ASP A 179 -26.03 36.73 2.07
CA ASP A 179 -25.39 37.84 2.77
C ASP A 179 -24.86 37.35 4.14
N ALA A 180 -23.66 37.81 4.50
CA ALA A 180 -23.04 37.43 5.75
C ALA A 180 -23.86 37.97 6.93
N LYS A 181 -24.37 37.06 7.76
CA LYS A 181 -25.06 37.38 9.00
C LYS A 181 -24.06 37.54 10.13
N VAL A 182 -23.88 38.75 10.62
CA VAL A 182 -22.98 39.05 11.74
C VAL A 182 -23.78 39.32 12.99
N THR A 183 -23.42 38.69 14.10
CA THR A 183 -24.04 38.82 15.43
C THR A 183 -22.95 38.91 16.50
N LYS A 184 -23.26 39.50 17.67
CA LYS A 184 -22.33 39.46 18.80
C LYS A 184 -22.19 38.06 19.35
N SER A 185 -20.95 37.64 19.65
CA SER A 185 -20.67 36.37 20.29
C SER A 185 -19.40 36.48 21.15
N LYS A 186 -19.40 35.77 22.28
CA LYS A 186 -18.21 35.59 23.12
C LYS A 186 -17.45 34.30 22.79
N ASP A 187 -18.02 33.47 21.91
CA ASP A 187 -17.42 32.21 21.52
C ASP A 187 -16.20 32.46 20.61
N LYS A 188 -15.29 31.50 20.59
CA LYS A 188 -14.19 31.41 19.63
C LYS A 188 -14.23 30.06 18.96
N PHE A 189 -14.49 30.02 17.69
CA PHE A 189 -14.48 28.80 16.88
C PHE A 189 -14.54 29.10 15.39
N THR A 190 -14.09 28.15 14.59
CA THR A 190 -14.42 28.06 13.17
C THR A 190 -15.08 26.70 12.91
N ARG A 191 -16.19 26.72 12.17
CA ARG A 191 -16.90 25.52 11.72
C ARG A 191 -17.19 25.66 10.24
N ILE A 192 -16.64 24.75 9.47
CA ILE A 192 -16.92 24.62 8.06
C ILE A 192 -17.77 23.37 7.87
N SER A 193 -18.96 23.53 7.29
CA SER A 193 -19.86 22.43 6.95
C SER A 193 -20.07 22.42 5.45
N PHE A 194 -19.80 21.32 4.79
CA PHE A 194 -19.94 21.24 3.35
C PHE A 194 -20.46 19.90 2.87
N ILE A 195 -21.15 19.90 1.74
CA ILE A 195 -21.59 18.71 1.03
C ILE A 195 -20.86 18.74 -0.31
N PRO A 196 -19.87 17.87 -0.53
CA PRO A 196 -19.20 17.75 -1.82
C PRO A 196 -20.20 17.50 -2.96
N ASP A 197 -19.89 17.99 -4.14
CA ASP A 197 -20.69 17.71 -5.34
C ASP A 197 -20.38 16.28 -5.82
N TYR A 198 -21.00 15.31 -5.14
CA TYR A 198 -20.83 13.86 -5.40
C TYR A 198 -21.16 13.48 -6.84
N GLU A 199 -22.15 14.15 -7.45
CA GLU A 199 -22.55 13.90 -8.83
C GLU A 199 -21.43 14.33 -9.79
N ARG A 200 -20.89 15.53 -9.62
CA ARG A 200 -19.79 16.07 -10.44
C ARG A 200 -18.50 15.27 -10.28
N LEU A 201 -18.22 14.78 -9.08
CA LEU A 201 -17.06 13.95 -8.79
C LEU A 201 -17.26 12.49 -9.23
N GLU A 202 -18.46 12.13 -9.68
CA GLU A 202 -18.85 10.76 -10.08
C GLU A 202 -18.57 9.72 -8.99
N ILE A 203 -18.82 10.05 -7.71
CA ILE A 203 -18.58 9.21 -6.55
C ILE A 203 -19.79 9.15 -5.61
N THR A 204 -19.73 8.24 -4.67
CA THR A 204 -20.64 8.17 -3.50
C THR A 204 -19.78 8.11 -2.23
N LEU A 205 -20.34 8.50 -1.09
CA LEU A 205 -19.68 8.33 0.21
C LEU A 205 -19.83 6.87 0.66
N ASP A 206 -19.11 5.97 0.01
CA ASP A 206 -19.02 4.56 0.36
C ASP A 206 -18.03 4.31 1.52
N ASP A 207 -17.81 3.03 1.85
CA ASP A 207 -16.90 2.65 2.94
C ASP A 207 -15.44 3.05 2.65
N ASP A 208 -15.03 2.97 1.40
CA ASP A 208 -13.67 3.30 0.99
C ASP A 208 -13.38 4.80 1.17
N HIS A 209 -14.28 5.67 0.65
CA HIS A 209 -14.15 7.12 0.81
C HIS A 209 -14.24 7.54 2.28
N PHE A 210 -15.17 6.96 3.05
CA PHE A 210 -15.31 7.25 4.48
C PHE A 210 -14.04 6.89 5.26
N THR A 211 -13.49 5.71 5.01
CA THR A 211 -12.25 5.23 5.66
C THR A 211 -11.06 6.12 5.34
N MET A 212 -11.00 6.69 4.13
CA MET A 212 -9.93 7.63 3.78
C MET A 212 -10.04 8.96 4.52
N LEU A 213 -11.25 9.47 4.80
CA LEU A 213 -11.44 10.65 5.66
C LEU A 213 -11.03 10.36 7.11
N GLU A 214 -11.42 9.20 7.65
CA GLU A 214 -11.02 8.74 8.96
C GLU A 214 -9.50 8.67 9.06
N ARG A 215 -8.85 7.93 8.15
CA ARG A 215 -7.39 7.82 8.09
C ARG A 215 -6.72 9.19 8.07
N ARG A 216 -7.19 10.11 7.20
CA ARG A 216 -6.60 11.46 7.12
C ARG A 216 -6.74 12.22 8.44
N THR A 217 -7.82 12.02 9.17
CA THR A 217 -8.01 12.61 10.50
C THR A 217 -7.01 12.05 11.51
N TYR A 218 -6.71 10.74 11.47
CA TYR A 218 -5.63 10.12 12.26
C TYR A 218 -4.26 10.69 11.92
N GLU A 219 -3.97 10.93 10.63
CA GLU A 219 -2.71 11.55 10.20
C GLU A 219 -2.55 12.98 10.73
N ILE A 220 -3.62 13.78 10.72
CA ILE A 220 -3.62 15.14 11.31
C ILE A 220 -3.37 15.06 12.81
N ALA A 221 -4.01 14.13 13.52
CA ALA A 221 -3.79 13.93 14.95
C ALA A 221 -2.33 13.54 15.26
N ALA A 222 -1.76 12.67 14.45
CA ALA A 222 -0.37 12.21 14.57
C ALA A 222 0.66 13.32 14.38
N CYS A 223 0.42 14.20 13.40
CA CYS A 223 1.31 15.32 13.10
C CYS A 223 1.18 16.48 14.08
N ASN A 224 0.06 16.59 14.80
CA ASN A 224 -0.27 17.73 15.67
C ASN A 224 -0.67 17.24 17.06
N THR A 225 0.24 16.59 17.77
CA THR A 225 -0.01 15.92 19.06
C THR A 225 -0.38 16.89 20.19
N HIS A 226 -0.28 18.20 20.00
CA HIS A 226 -0.79 19.22 20.89
C HIS A 226 -2.30 19.43 20.77
N LEU A 227 -2.93 18.90 19.71
CA LEU A 227 -4.36 19.00 19.44
C LEU A 227 -5.13 17.77 19.93
N LYS A 228 -6.32 17.98 20.44
CA LYS A 228 -7.34 16.95 20.62
C LYS A 228 -8.14 16.83 19.34
N VAL A 229 -7.92 15.77 18.58
CA VAL A 229 -8.60 15.54 17.31
C VAL A 229 -9.67 14.47 17.48
N TYR A 230 -10.86 14.75 16.99
CA TYR A 230 -12.00 13.84 17.05
C TYR A 230 -12.48 13.48 15.66
N PHE A 231 -12.84 12.22 15.45
CA PHE A 231 -13.57 11.75 14.28
C PHE A 231 -14.89 11.12 14.73
N ASN A 232 -16.02 11.65 14.27
CA ASN A 232 -17.37 11.26 14.70
C ASN A 232 -17.46 11.06 16.21
N ASP A 233 -17.12 12.11 16.96
CA ASP A 233 -17.09 12.19 18.42
C ASP A 233 -16.08 11.24 19.13
N THR A 234 -15.36 10.41 18.40
CA THR A 234 -14.31 9.54 18.95
C THR A 234 -12.98 10.31 19.00
N LEU A 235 -12.39 10.40 20.20
CA LEU A 235 -11.08 11.05 20.40
C LEU A 235 -9.96 10.17 19.85
N ILE A 236 -9.17 10.71 18.93
CA ILE A 236 -7.92 10.13 18.47
C ILE A 236 -6.80 10.65 19.40
N ASN A 237 -6.34 9.80 20.32
CA ASN A 237 -5.46 10.22 21.40
C ASN A 237 -4.00 9.87 21.14
N PHE A 238 -3.32 10.65 20.32
CA PHE A 238 -1.87 10.56 20.15
C PHE A 238 -1.16 11.64 20.99
N LYS A 239 -0.37 11.22 21.97
CA LYS A 239 0.46 12.11 22.79
C LYS A 239 1.82 12.39 22.15
N THR A 240 2.26 11.53 21.29
CA THR A 240 3.53 11.62 20.55
C THR A 240 3.35 11.00 19.15
N PHE A 241 4.19 11.35 18.22
CA PHE A 241 4.22 10.70 16.90
C PHE A 241 4.51 9.19 16.99
N GLY A 242 5.23 8.77 18.06
CA GLY A 242 5.44 7.35 18.37
C GLY A 242 4.13 6.60 18.62
N ASN A 243 3.07 7.24 19.14
CA ASN A 243 1.77 6.58 19.29
C ASN A 243 1.10 6.31 17.92
N PHE A 244 1.34 7.12 16.92
CA PHE A 244 0.94 6.79 15.55
C PHE A 244 1.74 5.61 15.01
N ALA A 245 3.04 5.55 15.32
CA ALA A 245 3.88 4.42 14.93
C ALA A 245 3.49 3.10 15.62
N ASP A 246 2.83 3.15 16.81
CA ASP A 246 2.27 1.96 17.47
C ASP A 246 1.23 1.22 16.61
N LEU A 247 0.58 1.92 15.69
CA LEU A 247 -0.37 1.32 14.73
C LEU A 247 0.31 0.36 13.74
N PHE A 248 1.61 0.54 13.47
CA PHE A 248 2.37 -0.19 12.46
C PHE A 248 3.33 -1.21 13.06
N ALA A 249 3.97 -0.86 14.17
CA ALA A 249 4.96 -1.70 14.81
C ALA A 249 5.00 -1.45 16.33
N LYS A 250 5.16 -2.51 17.10
CA LYS A 250 5.34 -2.41 18.56
C LYS A 250 6.62 -1.62 18.88
N LYS A 251 6.65 -0.97 20.03
CA LYS A 251 7.77 -0.13 20.45
C LYS A 251 9.11 -0.88 20.51
N GLU A 252 9.07 -2.17 20.85
CA GLU A 252 10.26 -3.02 20.94
C GLU A 252 10.85 -3.37 19.56
N GLN A 253 10.05 -3.23 18.50
CA GLN A 253 10.42 -3.58 17.12
C GLN A 253 10.89 -2.38 16.31
N ARG A 254 10.81 -1.15 16.88
CA ARG A 254 11.15 0.08 16.18
C ARG A 254 12.11 0.95 16.96
N VAL A 255 12.68 1.93 16.29
CA VAL A 255 13.50 2.98 16.90
C VAL A 255 12.90 4.34 16.56
N ASP A 256 12.52 5.07 17.62
CA ASP A 256 11.99 6.42 17.51
C ASP A 256 13.12 7.41 17.81
N PHE A 257 13.27 8.44 16.98
CA PHE A 257 14.30 9.48 17.14
C PHE A 257 13.93 10.79 16.44
N GLY A 258 14.75 11.81 16.62
CA GLY A 258 14.52 13.13 16.06
C GLY A 258 14.35 14.18 17.15
N HIS A 259 13.65 15.26 16.84
CA HIS A 259 13.31 16.37 17.73
C HIS A 259 11.92 16.93 17.38
N ASP A 260 11.47 17.95 18.08
CA ASP A 260 10.09 18.47 17.97
C ASP A 260 9.67 18.81 16.54
N ARG A 261 10.59 19.32 15.72
CA ARG A 261 10.31 19.67 14.30
C ARG A 261 10.56 18.52 13.31
N PHE A 262 11.14 17.40 13.75
CA PHE A 262 11.39 16.26 12.87
C PHE A 262 11.35 14.96 13.69
N GLN A 263 10.25 14.29 13.64
CA GLN A 263 9.98 13.05 14.38
C GLN A 263 10.04 11.87 13.42
N ILE A 264 10.75 10.82 13.81
CA ILE A 264 11.01 9.67 12.95
C ILE A 264 10.81 8.39 13.75
N SER A 265 10.19 7.40 13.11
CA SER A 265 10.15 6.02 13.58
C SER A 265 10.60 5.11 12.45
N VAL A 266 11.56 4.23 12.73
CA VAL A 266 12.03 3.23 11.76
C VAL A 266 11.83 1.83 12.30
N PHE A 267 11.40 0.91 11.44
CA PHE A 267 11.24 -0.51 11.76
C PHE A 267 11.47 -1.37 10.52
N HIS A 268 11.44 -2.69 10.69
CA HIS A 268 11.72 -3.62 9.59
C HIS A 268 10.60 -3.60 8.54
N SER A 269 10.99 -3.68 7.27
CA SER A 269 10.10 -3.86 6.12
C SER A 269 10.46 -5.11 5.35
N ASP A 270 9.48 -5.96 5.13
CA ASP A 270 9.59 -7.16 4.30
C ASP A 270 9.31 -6.91 2.81
N LYS A 271 8.74 -5.75 2.49
CA LYS A 271 8.29 -5.39 1.13
C LYS A 271 9.25 -4.43 0.40
N GLY A 272 10.50 -4.34 0.83
CA GLY A 272 11.43 -3.32 0.36
C GLY A 272 11.27 -2.02 1.13
N PHE A 273 11.95 -0.95 0.69
CA PHE A 273 11.84 0.34 1.35
C PHE A 273 10.43 0.90 1.25
N GLN A 274 9.83 1.16 2.40
CA GLN A 274 8.52 1.79 2.51
C GLN A 274 8.62 3.06 3.36
N GLN A 275 7.75 4.02 3.10
CA GLN A 275 7.68 5.23 3.90
C GLN A 275 6.26 5.79 3.99
N ILE A 276 5.96 6.45 5.10
CA ILE A 276 4.85 7.37 5.26
C ILE A 276 5.47 8.65 5.83
N GLY A 277 5.50 9.69 5.00
CA GLY A 277 6.12 10.96 5.33
C GLY A 277 5.11 12.09 5.38
N PHE A 278 5.25 12.95 6.40
CA PHE A 278 4.48 14.17 6.52
C PHE A 278 5.43 15.37 6.54
N VAL A 279 5.05 16.41 5.81
CA VAL A 279 5.70 17.72 5.85
C VAL A 279 4.66 18.77 6.14
N ASN A 280 4.81 19.47 7.26
CA ASN A 280 3.84 20.45 7.76
C ASN A 280 2.41 19.89 7.81
N SER A 281 2.26 18.63 8.24
CA SER A 281 1.01 17.85 8.28
C SER A 281 0.46 17.37 6.93
N SER A 282 1.06 17.73 5.78
CA SER A 282 0.72 17.17 4.46
C SER A 282 1.37 15.81 4.26
N ASN A 283 0.62 14.84 3.76
CA ASN A 283 1.15 13.54 3.41
C ASN A 283 1.93 13.61 2.10
N VAL A 284 3.26 13.41 2.16
CA VAL A 284 4.15 13.38 0.99
C VAL A 284 4.33 11.94 0.52
N ARG A 285 3.33 11.43 -0.16
CA ARG A 285 3.21 10.03 -0.56
C ARG A 285 4.42 9.50 -1.32
N ASN A 286 5.04 10.32 -2.14
CA ASN A 286 6.23 9.98 -2.93
C ASN A 286 7.55 10.29 -2.19
N GLY A 287 7.47 10.71 -0.90
CA GLY A 287 8.64 11.02 -0.07
C GLY A 287 9.30 12.34 -0.43
N GLY A 288 10.62 12.34 -0.61
CA GLY A 288 11.38 13.52 -0.99
C GLY A 288 12.68 13.66 -0.22
N THR A 289 13.26 14.84 -0.32
CA THR A 289 14.60 15.16 0.23
C THR A 289 14.76 14.84 1.71
N HIS A 290 13.69 15.01 2.52
CA HIS A 290 13.70 14.72 3.96
C HIS A 290 13.86 13.23 4.27
N ILE A 291 13.21 12.36 3.49
CA ILE A 291 13.35 10.91 3.62
C ILE A 291 14.75 10.47 3.20
N ASP A 292 15.20 10.92 2.03
CA ASP A 292 16.52 10.52 1.50
C ASP A 292 17.66 11.01 2.37
N TYR A 293 17.58 12.24 2.87
CA TYR A 293 18.61 12.81 3.75
C TYR A 293 18.81 11.98 5.03
N ILE A 294 17.73 11.57 5.66
CA ILE A 294 17.78 10.76 6.88
C ILE A 294 18.23 9.34 6.57
N MET A 295 17.62 8.71 5.55
CA MET A 295 17.96 7.33 5.21
C MET A 295 19.40 7.18 4.76
N ASN A 296 19.97 8.17 4.06
CA ASN A 296 21.37 8.14 3.68
C ASN A 296 22.30 8.14 4.92
N GLN A 297 21.98 8.90 5.97
CA GLN A 297 22.76 8.89 7.21
C GLN A 297 22.61 7.57 7.96
N VAL A 298 21.38 7.06 8.10
CA VAL A 298 21.09 5.78 8.75
C VAL A 298 21.80 4.63 8.04
N VAL A 299 21.64 4.54 6.72
CA VAL A 299 22.23 3.48 5.91
C VAL A 299 23.75 3.54 5.95
N SER A 300 24.35 4.74 5.90
CA SER A 300 25.80 4.91 6.00
C SER A 300 26.35 4.39 7.32
N GLY A 301 25.71 4.77 8.45
CA GLY A 301 26.12 4.30 9.77
C GLY A 301 26.00 2.79 9.96
N ILE A 302 24.92 2.19 9.44
CA ILE A 302 24.68 0.74 9.51
C ILE A 302 25.64 -0.02 8.60
N ARG A 303 25.90 0.47 7.38
CA ARG A 303 26.81 -0.15 6.42
C ARG A 303 28.19 -0.40 7.00
N GLU A 304 28.72 0.60 7.71
CA GLU A 304 30.02 0.44 8.39
C GLU A 304 29.99 -0.67 9.44
N HIS A 305 28.92 -0.76 10.22
CA HIS A 305 28.77 -1.80 11.24
C HIS A 305 28.70 -3.19 10.59
N ILE A 306 27.86 -3.36 9.57
CA ILE A 306 27.70 -4.62 8.85
C ILE A 306 29.02 -5.04 8.22
N LYS A 307 29.73 -4.12 7.56
CA LYS A 307 31.05 -4.38 6.97
C LYS A 307 32.06 -4.88 7.99
N LYS A 308 32.08 -4.30 9.19
CA LYS A 308 32.96 -4.75 10.29
C LYS A 308 32.57 -6.15 10.78
N LYS A 309 31.28 -6.46 10.88
CA LYS A 309 30.77 -7.71 11.45
C LYS A 309 30.82 -8.89 10.47
N THR A 310 30.35 -8.67 9.23
CA THR A 310 30.21 -9.74 8.21
C THR A 310 31.36 -9.78 7.21
N ARG A 311 32.24 -8.77 7.21
CA ARG A 311 33.29 -8.53 6.19
C ARG A 311 32.71 -8.36 4.77
N GLN A 312 31.45 -8.02 4.66
CA GLN A 312 30.77 -7.75 3.39
C GLN A 312 30.47 -6.26 3.26
N ASP A 313 30.71 -5.71 2.08
CA ASP A 313 30.34 -4.33 1.75
C ASP A 313 29.02 -4.32 0.99
N MET A 314 27.92 -4.17 1.71
CA MET A 314 26.58 -4.15 1.14
C MET A 314 26.30 -2.86 0.36
N LYS A 315 25.49 -2.96 -0.70
CA LYS A 315 25.00 -1.78 -1.40
C LYS A 315 24.05 -1.01 -0.49
N PRO A 316 24.10 0.34 -0.49
CA PRO A 316 23.17 1.18 0.29
C PRO A 316 21.68 0.86 0.03
N SER A 317 21.34 0.57 -1.23
CA SER A 317 19.97 0.16 -1.60
C SER A 317 19.52 -1.12 -0.93
N ASP A 318 20.42 -2.12 -0.80
CA ASP A 318 20.10 -3.40 -0.19
C ASP A 318 19.78 -3.22 1.31
N ILE A 319 20.54 -2.34 1.99
CA ILE A 319 20.28 -1.98 3.39
C ILE A 319 18.97 -1.18 3.51
N LYS A 320 18.79 -0.16 2.65
CA LYS A 320 17.60 0.70 2.66
C LYS A 320 16.30 -0.12 2.50
N ASN A 321 16.34 -1.18 1.68
CA ASN A 321 15.17 -2.03 1.41
C ASN A 321 14.61 -2.79 2.62
N HIS A 322 15.33 -2.84 3.72
CA HIS A 322 14.85 -3.45 4.96
C HIS A 322 14.15 -2.47 5.91
N PHE A 323 13.99 -1.21 5.49
CA PHE A 323 13.39 -0.19 6.33
C PHE A 323 11.98 0.20 5.92
N PHE A 324 11.14 0.32 6.92
CA PHE A 324 9.93 1.13 6.87
C PHE A 324 10.20 2.39 7.70
N MET A 325 9.95 3.57 7.14
CA MET A 325 10.16 4.85 7.81
C MET A 325 8.86 5.63 7.92
N LEU A 326 8.50 6.00 9.14
CA LEU A 326 7.49 7.03 9.40
C LEU A 326 8.22 8.32 9.74
N SER A 327 7.76 9.44 9.19
CA SER A 327 8.36 10.75 9.47
C SER A 327 7.34 11.86 9.53
N ASN A 328 7.51 12.78 10.48
CA ASN A 328 6.76 14.03 10.58
C ASN A 328 7.76 15.18 10.66
N ALA A 329 7.83 16.00 9.61
CA ALA A 329 8.77 17.10 9.47
C ALA A 329 8.05 18.45 9.42
N THR A 330 8.55 19.43 10.18
CA THR A 330 8.13 20.83 10.10
C THR A 330 9.23 21.62 9.42
N ILE A 331 9.00 22.04 8.17
CA ILE A 331 9.97 22.65 7.27
C ILE A 331 9.51 24.06 6.92
N ASN A 332 10.43 25.03 6.93
CA ASN A 332 10.13 26.40 6.53
C ASN A 332 9.96 26.45 5.01
N ASN A 333 8.92 27.17 4.56
CA ASN A 333 8.64 27.43 3.15
C ASN A 333 8.85 26.21 2.23
N PRO A 334 8.16 25.07 2.50
CA PRO A 334 8.38 23.84 1.75
C PRO A 334 7.97 23.98 0.30
N ARG A 335 8.80 23.49 -0.62
CA ARG A 335 8.51 23.43 -2.05
C ARG A 335 8.29 21.99 -2.47
N TYR A 336 7.27 21.79 -3.31
CA TYR A 336 6.86 20.49 -3.81
C TYR A 336 6.98 20.47 -5.34
N ASP A 337 6.96 19.27 -5.93
CA ASP A 337 6.97 19.06 -7.38
C ASP A 337 5.68 19.50 -8.06
N SER A 338 4.56 19.48 -7.31
CA SER A 338 3.22 19.77 -7.84
C SER A 338 2.28 20.31 -6.75
N GLN A 339 1.11 20.82 -7.16
CA GLN A 339 0.07 21.32 -6.26
C GLN A 339 -0.51 20.21 -5.35
N THR A 340 -0.41 18.95 -5.73
CA THR A 340 -0.85 17.82 -4.90
C THR A 340 0.07 17.55 -3.71
N LYS A 341 1.27 18.16 -3.67
CA LYS A 341 2.25 18.11 -2.58
C LYS A 341 2.75 16.68 -2.24
N GLU A 342 2.86 15.84 -3.26
CA GLU A 342 3.22 14.43 -3.04
C GLU A 342 4.72 14.19 -2.87
N LEU A 343 5.57 15.07 -3.38
CA LEU A 343 7.03 14.95 -3.30
C LEU A 343 7.66 16.25 -2.82
N LEU A 344 8.40 16.20 -1.70
CA LEU A 344 9.17 17.35 -1.20
C LEU A 344 10.47 17.51 -1.99
N ILE A 345 10.70 18.72 -2.54
CA ILE A 345 11.93 19.06 -3.29
C ILE A 345 12.82 20.08 -2.58
N THR A 346 12.38 20.69 -1.45
CA THR A 346 13.20 21.63 -0.66
C THR A 346 14.47 20.98 -0.19
N GLN A 347 15.61 21.62 -0.44
CA GLN A 347 16.90 21.06 -0.05
C GLN A 347 17.14 21.17 1.47
N PRO A 348 17.92 20.26 2.07
CA PRO A 348 18.15 20.23 3.53
C PRO A 348 18.67 21.54 4.13
N LYS A 349 19.46 22.29 3.38
CA LYS A 349 19.99 23.60 3.81
C LYS A 349 18.91 24.69 3.97
N ASP A 350 17.77 24.52 3.28
CA ASP A 350 16.66 25.49 3.22
C ASP A 350 15.51 25.09 4.15
N TRP A 351 15.64 24.05 5.00
CA TRP A 351 14.56 23.61 5.89
C TRP A 351 14.31 24.51 7.10
N GLY A 352 15.20 25.47 7.36
CA GLY A 352 15.17 26.28 8.60
C GLY A 352 15.57 25.50 9.85
N MET A 353 16.13 24.30 9.68
CA MET A 353 16.65 23.43 10.73
C MET A 353 17.68 22.47 10.17
N SER A 354 18.43 21.81 11.07
CA SER A 354 19.30 20.70 10.69
C SER A 354 18.96 19.47 11.53
N LEU A 355 18.98 18.31 10.90
CA LEU A 355 18.87 17.04 11.60
C LEU A 355 20.04 16.14 11.26
N LYS A 356 20.90 15.90 12.25
CA LYS A 356 21.98 14.93 12.16
C LYS A 356 21.57 13.70 12.99
N VAL A 357 21.60 12.54 12.35
CA VAL A 357 21.38 11.27 13.06
C VAL A 357 22.64 11.00 13.91
N ASP A 358 22.49 11.06 15.21
CA ASP A 358 23.61 10.93 16.14
C ASP A 358 24.06 9.46 16.29
N GLU A 359 25.26 9.26 16.85
CA GLU A 359 25.79 7.92 17.08
C GLU A 359 24.94 7.07 18.03
N LYS A 360 24.24 7.71 18.97
CA LYS A 360 23.37 7.01 19.92
C LYS A 360 22.21 6.38 19.19
N THR A 361 21.59 7.13 18.27
CA THR A 361 20.50 6.65 17.41
C THR A 361 20.98 5.53 16.49
N ILE A 362 22.14 5.70 15.83
CA ILE A 362 22.72 4.63 14.99
C ILE A 362 22.96 3.37 15.81
N LYS A 363 23.52 3.48 17.03
CA LYS A 363 23.74 2.34 17.94
C LYS A 363 22.40 1.69 18.37
N ALA A 364 21.33 2.48 18.57
CA ALA A 364 20.00 1.93 18.87
C ALA A 364 19.45 1.14 17.70
N ILE A 365 19.55 1.68 16.46
CA ILE A 365 19.11 0.97 15.26
C ILE A 365 19.93 -0.31 15.04
N ILE A 366 21.25 -0.27 15.28
CA ILE A 366 22.11 -1.46 15.17
C ILE A 366 21.69 -2.57 16.14
N LYS A 367 21.21 -2.21 17.33
CA LYS A 367 20.73 -3.17 18.34
C LYS A 367 19.29 -3.65 18.09
N SER A 368 18.55 -2.99 17.21
CA SER A 368 17.17 -3.33 16.91
C SER A 368 17.08 -4.60 16.05
N PRO A 369 15.91 -5.24 15.99
CA PRO A 369 15.67 -6.38 15.11
C PRO A 369 15.98 -6.09 13.64
N ILE A 370 15.84 -4.86 13.17
CA ILE A 370 16.07 -4.46 11.77
C ILE A 370 17.46 -4.89 11.29
N VAL A 371 18.51 -4.53 12.06
CA VAL A 371 19.90 -4.81 11.65
C VAL A 371 20.24 -6.28 11.82
N GLN A 372 19.60 -6.97 12.74
CA GLN A 372 19.73 -8.44 12.86
C GLN A 372 19.21 -9.13 11.60
N GLU A 373 18.04 -8.75 11.11
CA GLU A 373 17.46 -9.27 9.86
C GLU A 373 18.35 -8.93 8.65
N ILE A 374 18.88 -7.71 8.57
CA ILE A 374 19.84 -7.33 7.51
C ILE A 374 21.08 -8.22 7.54
N ILE A 375 21.62 -8.51 8.73
CA ILE A 375 22.82 -9.34 8.88
C ILE A 375 22.52 -10.78 8.46
N LEU A 376 21.42 -11.36 8.93
CA LEU A 376 20.97 -12.70 8.52
C LEU A 376 20.79 -12.78 7.00
N TRP A 377 20.15 -11.76 6.42
CA TRP A 377 19.98 -11.67 4.97
C TRP A 377 21.34 -11.57 4.25
N ALA A 378 22.29 -10.79 4.77
CA ALA A 378 23.62 -10.63 4.18
C ALA A 378 24.44 -11.93 4.24
N GLU A 379 24.38 -12.66 5.36
CA GLU A 379 25.03 -13.96 5.52
C GLU A 379 24.45 -14.98 4.54
N HIS A 380 23.12 -15.03 4.47
CA HIS A 380 22.41 -15.89 3.53
C HIS A 380 22.71 -15.55 2.06
N LYS A 381 22.78 -14.26 1.72
CA LYS A 381 23.18 -13.79 0.39
C LYS A 381 24.59 -14.25 0.02
N LYS A 382 25.53 -14.14 0.96
CA LYS A 382 26.90 -14.57 0.74
C LYS A 382 27.01 -16.07 0.49
N GLU A 383 26.35 -16.88 1.33
CA GLU A 383 26.28 -18.33 1.10
C GLU A 383 25.76 -18.69 -0.29
N MET A 384 24.77 -17.90 -0.75
CA MET A 384 24.19 -18.04 -2.07
C MET A 384 25.12 -17.65 -3.20
N GLU A 385 25.83 -16.52 -3.06
CA GLU A 385 26.80 -16.03 -4.04
C GLU A 385 28.00 -17.00 -4.13
N ASP A 386 28.53 -17.47 -3.00
CA ASP A 386 29.60 -18.47 -2.95
C ASP A 386 29.17 -19.79 -3.63
N ALA A 387 27.92 -20.22 -3.45
CA ALA A 387 27.40 -21.42 -4.09
C ALA A 387 27.20 -21.24 -5.61
N ILE A 388 26.80 -20.06 -6.05
CA ILE A 388 26.67 -19.71 -7.48
C ILE A 388 28.04 -19.63 -8.14
N GLU A 389 29.00 -18.95 -7.48
CA GLU A 389 30.37 -18.81 -7.99
C GLU A 389 31.09 -20.17 -8.12
N ALA A 390 30.99 -21.00 -7.09
CA ALA A 390 31.54 -22.36 -7.12
C ALA A 390 30.96 -23.18 -8.27
N ARG A 391 29.69 -22.95 -8.61
CA ARG A 391 28.98 -23.65 -9.69
C ARG A 391 29.25 -23.05 -11.06
N GLN A 392 29.41 -21.74 -11.15
CA GLN A 392 29.79 -21.04 -12.37
C GLN A 392 31.21 -21.44 -12.79
N LYS A 393 32.15 -21.54 -11.84
CA LYS A 393 33.49 -22.08 -12.07
C LYS A 393 33.46 -23.55 -12.56
N ALA A 394 32.51 -24.35 -12.06
CA ALA A 394 32.33 -25.71 -12.54
C ALA A 394 31.67 -25.80 -13.94
N LYS A 395 30.87 -24.79 -14.35
CA LYS A 395 30.20 -24.71 -15.66
C LYS A 395 30.99 -24.00 -16.74
N ASP A 396 31.92 -23.09 -16.39
CA ASP A 396 32.82 -22.45 -17.36
C ASP A 396 33.81 -23.49 -17.97
N ALA A 397 33.93 -24.65 -17.32
CA ALA A 397 34.53 -25.84 -17.92
C ALA A 397 33.64 -26.53 -18.97
N SER A 398 32.36 -26.18 -19.11
CA SER A 398 31.41 -26.70 -20.11
C SER A 398 30.53 -25.59 -20.69
N LYS A 399 30.92 -25.05 -21.83
CA LYS A 399 30.20 -23.99 -22.58
C LYS A 399 28.76 -24.37 -22.91
N ASN A 400 27.77 -23.46 -22.58
CA ASN A 400 26.72 -22.98 -23.47
C ASN A 400 25.63 -22.17 -22.75
N SER A 401 25.42 -20.90 -23.13
CA SER A 401 24.68 -19.91 -22.34
C SER A 401 23.29 -19.46 -22.83
N VAL A 402 22.80 -19.88 -24.01
CA VAL A 402 21.46 -19.48 -24.54
C VAL A 402 20.54 -20.68 -24.80
N SER A 403 21.10 -21.87 -24.92
CA SER A 403 20.33 -23.12 -25.02
C SER A 403 19.83 -23.69 -23.69
N ALA A 404 20.25 -23.10 -22.57
CA ALA A 404 20.03 -23.68 -21.24
C ALA A 404 18.54 -23.86 -20.84
N LEU A 405 17.65 -22.96 -21.29
CA LEU A 405 16.22 -23.12 -21.04
C LEU A 405 15.55 -24.12 -21.98
N ARG A 406 16.03 -24.22 -23.22
CA ARG A 406 15.52 -25.22 -24.19
C ARG A 406 15.94 -26.65 -23.82
N ASN A 407 16.99 -26.80 -23.04
CA ASN A 407 17.53 -28.08 -22.60
C ASN A 407 16.99 -28.52 -21.22
N ILE A 408 16.11 -27.73 -20.59
CA ILE A 408 15.41 -28.17 -19.38
C ILE A 408 14.34 -29.16 -19.80
N GLU A 409 14.56 -30.43 -19.48
CA GLU A 409 13.57 -31.47 -19.73
C GLU A 409 12.23 -31.10 -19.08
N LYS A 410 11.15 -31.39 -19.80
CA LYS A 410 9.77 -31.25 -19.29
C LYS A 410 9.36 -29.82 -18.93
N TYR A 411 10.03 -28.82 -19.52
CA TYR A 411 9.67 -27.43 -19.38
C TYR A 411 9.15 -26.84 -20.68
N GLU A 412 7.95 -26.27 -20.61
CA GLU A 412 7.33 -25.49 -21.69
C GLU A 412 7.24 -24.02 -21.29
N THR A 413 7.81 -23.14 -22.08
CA THR A 413 7.86 -21.70 -21.74
C THR A 413 6.62 -20.95 -22.17
N ALA A 414 6.30 -19.86 -21.49
CA ALA A 414 5.39 -18.82 -21.97
C ALA A 414 6.12 -17.87 -22.93
N SER A 415 5.44 -17.42 -24.00
CA SER A 415 6.03 -16.59 -25.06
C SER A 415 5.90 -15.09 -24.82
N SER A 416 4.93 -14.63 -24.00
CA SER A 416 4.66 -13.23 -23.75
C SER A 416 5.87 -12.48 -23.18
N LYS A 417 6.07 -11.25 -23.66
CA LYS A 417 7.05 -10.31 -23.11
C LYS A 417 6.60 -9.68 -21.81
N ASN A 418 5.29 -9.60 -21.54
CA ASN A 418 4.74 -9.13 -20.28
C ASN A 418 4.81 -10.24 -19.22
N ARG A 419 5.93 -10.31 -18.53
CA ARG A 419 6.24 -11.38 -17.58
C ARG A 419 5.34 -11.38 -16.35
N ALA A 420 4.85 -10.22 -15.92
CA ALA A 420 3.95 -10.08 -14.77
C ALA A 420 2.61 -10.83 -14.96
N GLN A 421 2.17 -11.01 -16.21
CA GLN A 421 0.96 -11.75 -16.54
C GLN A 421 1.19 -13.26 -16.75
N CYS A 422 2.45 -13.69 -16.78
CA CYS A 422 2.76 -15.10 -17.03
C CYS A 422 2.62 -15.93 -15.76
N LEU A 423 2.04 -17.11 -15.88
CA LEU A 423 1.89 -18.11 -14.82
C LEU A 423 2.75 -19.34 -15.15
N LEU A 424 3.49 -19.83 -14.15
CA LEU A 424 4.19 -21.11 -14.25
C LEU A 424 3.42 -22.18 -13.48
N PHE A 425 2.94 -23.19 -14.18
CA PHE A 425 2.30 -24.35 -13.59
C PHE A 425 3.34 -25.43 -13.30
N ILE A 426 3.46 -25.86 -12.04
CA ILE A 426 4.29 -27.00 -11.65
C ILE A 426 3.39 -28.22 -11.55
N ALA A 427 3.70 -29.26 -12.33
CA ALA A 427 3.00 -30.54 -12.31
C ALA A 427 3.77 -31.59 -11.54
N GLU A 428 3.05 -32.49 -10.85
CA GLU A 428 3.62 -33.61 -10.09
C GLU A 428 4.34 -34.66 -10.94
N GLY A 429 4.00 -34.75 -12.21
CA GLY A 429 4.59 -35.73 -13.13
C GLY A 429 4.13 -35.54 -14.57
N ASP A 430 4.58 -36.44 -15.46
CA ASP A 430 4.39 -36.32 -16.90
C ASP A 430 2.92 -36.36 -17.34
N SER A 431 2.08 -37.15 -16.65
CA SER A 431 0.65 -37.26 -16.98
C SER A 431 -0.09 -35.94 -16.72
N ALA A 432 0.10 -35.35 -15.54
CA ALA A 432 -0.48 -34.05 -15.17
C ALA A 432 0.08 -32.94 -16.09
N ALA A 433 1.37 -32.97 -16.36
CA ALA A 433 2.01 -31.99 -17.24
C ALA A 433 1.43 -32.01 -18.66
N LYS A 434 1.21 -33.19 -19.24
CA LYS A 434 0.59 -33.32 -20.59
C LYS A 434 -0.80 -32.72 -20.64
N SER A 435 -1.61 -32.92 -19.59
CA SER A 435 -2.95 -32.33 -19.49
C SER A 435 -2.89 -30.81 -19.44
N LEU A 436 -1.99 -30.25 -18.62
CA LEU A 436 -1.75 -28.81 -18.53
C LEU A 436 -1.22 -28.24 -19.84
N GLN A 437 -0.26 -28.91 -20.49
CA GLN A 437 0.32 -28.51 -21.78
C GLN A 437 -0.74 -28.45 -22.88
N SER A 438 -1.66 -29.42 -22.91
CA SER A 438 -2.74 -29.47 -23.89
C SER A 438 -3.81 -28.37 -23.68
N ALA A 439 -3.97 -27.88 -22.45
CA ALA A 439 -4.99 -26.89 -22.07
C ALA A 439 -4.45 -25.46 -22.01
N ARG A 440 -3.12 -25.27 -21.91
CA ARG A 440 -2.48 -23.98 -21.67
C ARG A 440 -2.70 -22.96 -22.78
N ASP A 441 -2.57 -21.70 -22.41
CA ASP A 441 -2.29 -20.61 -23.36
C ASP A 441 -0.77 -20.49 -23.50
N PRO A 442 -0.18 -20.78 -24.69
CA PRO A 442 1.26 -20.70 -24.89
C PRO A 442 1.85 -19.30 -24.67
N ASP A 443 1.04 -18.26 -24.71
CA ASP A 443 1.52 -16.90 -24.52
C ASP A 443 1.79 -16.59 -23.05
N ILE A 444 0.91 -17.00 -22.16
CA ILE A 444 0.98 -16.60 -20.74
C ILE A 444 1.24 -17.77 -19.78
N HIS A 445 1.07 -19.02 -20.20
CA HIS A 445 1.23 -20.18 -19.34
C HIS A 445 2.49 -20.99 -19.67
N GLY A 446 3.42 -21.07 -18.72
CA GLY A 446 4.50 -22.05 -18.71
C GLY A 446 4.09 -23.30 -17.92
N VAL A 447 4.68 -24.44 -18.26
CA VAL A 447 4.48 -25.72 -17.55
C VAL A 447 5.83 -26.36 -17.26
N PHE A 448 6.04 -26.81 -16.04
CA PHE A 448 7.22 -27.55 -15.61
C PHE A 448 6.80 -28.82 -14.85
N ALA A 449 7.20 -29.99 -15.34
CA ALA A 449 6.93 -31.27 -14.67
C ALA A 449 8.07 -31.67 -13.77
N LEU A 450 7.75 -31.99 -12.52
CA LEU A 450 8.68 -32.58 -11.56
C LEU A 450 8.92 -34.07 -11.90
N LYS A 451 10.09 -34.61 -11.54
CA LYS A 451 10.43 -36.05 -11.68
C LYS A 451 10.00 -36.88 -10.49
N GLY A 452 9.21 -36.32 -9.59
CA GLY A 452 8.73 -36.95 -8.36
C GLY A 452 8.58 -35.95 -7.23
N LYS A 453 8.60 -36.43 -5.97
CA LYS A 453 8.52 -35.55 -4.81
C LYS A 453 9.78 -34.71 -4.67
N PRO A 454 9.66 -33.39 -4.54
CA PRO A 454 10.81 -32.52 -4.27
C PRO A 454 11.49 -32.90 -2.95
N ILE A 455 12.77 -32.57 -2.85
CA ILE A 455 13.52 -32.78 -1.61
C ILE A 455 13.09 -31.81 -0.52
N ASN A 456 13.14 -32.25 0.74
CA ASN A 456 13.00 -31.35 1.87
C ASN A 456 14.29 -30.51 2.02
N VAL A 457 14.18 -29.19 1.89
CA VAL A 457 15.32 -28.26 1.94
C VAL A 457 15.60 -27.71 3.33
N THR A 458 14.81 -28.07 4.35
CA THR A 458 15.00 -27.60 5.72
C THR A 458 16.32 -28.11 6.29
N GLY A 459 17.15 -27.23 6.84
CA GLY A 459 18.48 -27.57 7.35
C GLY A 459 19.56 -27.76 6.28
N MET A 460 19.21 -27.81 5.00
CA MET A 460 20.17 -27.94 3.92
C MET A 460 20.96 -26.66 3.67
N LYS A 461 22.24 -26.80 3.34
CA LYS A 461 23.03 -25.69 2.82
C LYS A 461 22.60 -25.41 1.40
N LEU A 462 22.66 -24.16 1.02
CA LEU A 462 22.26 -23.71 -0.31
C LEU A 462 23.01 -24.39 -1.45
N LYS A 463 24.32 -24.65 -1.25
CA LYS A 463 25.15 -25.44 -2.17
C LYS A 463 24.50 -26.78 -2.52
N ASP A 464 23.93 -27.46 -1.52
CA ASP A 464 23.34 -28.79 -1.68
C ASP A 464 21.94 -28.70 -2.34
N ILE A 465 21.19 -27.64 -2.02
CA ILE A 465 19.91 -27.35 -2.69
C ILE A 465 20.12 -27.13 -4.18
N LEU A 466 21.10 -26.30 -4.56
CA LEU A 466 21.41 -26.02 -5.97
C LEU A 466 22.16 -27.18 -6.68
N ALA A 467 22.62 -28.19 -5.94
CA ALA A 467 23.13 -29.42 -6.55
C ALA A 467 22.00 -30.34 -7.06
N ASN A 468 20.77 -30.14 -6.60
CA ASN A 468 19.60 -30.81 -7.14
C ASN A 468 19.21 -30.21 -8.48
N THR A 469 19.15 -31.02 -9.53
CA THR A 469 18.89 -30.59 -10.91
C THR A 469 17.51 -30.00 -11.11
N GLU A 470 16.49 -30.47 -10.38
CA GLU A 470 15.12 -29.96 -10.48
C GLU A 470 15.02 -28.56 -9.84
N LEU A 471 15.60 -28.39 -8.66
CA LEU A 471 15.62 -27.10 -7.96
C LEU A 471 16.47 -26.08 -8.71
N GLU A 472 17.59 -26.52 -9.31
CA GLU A 472 18.35 -25.67 -10.21
C GLU A 472 17.54 -25.24 -11.41
N SER A 473 16.79 -26.17 -12.00
CA SER A 473 15.93 -25.88 -13.15
C SER A 473 14.83 -24.89 -12.77
N LEU A 474 14.20 -25.06 -11.61
CA LEU A 474 13.18 -24.13 -11.11
C LEU A 474 13.75 -22.72 -10.90
N VAL A 475 14.93 -22.59 -10.29
CA VAL A 475 15.62 -21.31 -10.13
C VAL A 475 15.88 -20.63 -11.48
N LYS A 476 16.32 -21.39 -12.49
CA LYS A 476 16.57 -20.89 -13.86
C LYS A 476 15.27 -20.50 -14.57
N ILE A 477 14.24 -21.34 -14.46
CA ILE A 477 12.92 -21.08 -15.08
C ILE A 477 12.30 -19.81 -14.53
N LEU A 478 12.34 -19.62 -13.23
CA LEU A 478 11.79 -18.43 -12.57
C LEU A 478 12.69 -17.19 -12.76
N ALA A 479 13.94 -17.38 -13.17
CA ALA A 479 14.98 -16.35 -13.18
C ALA A 479 15.20 -15.74 -11.79
N LEU A 480 15.19 -16.59 -10.74
CA LEU A 480 15.44 -16.18 -9.37
C LEU A 480 16.88 -15.69 -9.21
N GLU A 481 17.04 -14.43 -8.87
CA GLU A 481 18.32 -13.86 -8.46
C GLU A 481 18.52 -14.10 -6.97
N ILE A 482 19.17 -15.21 -6.67
CA ILE A 482 19.39 -15.66 -5.31
C ILE A 482 20.19 -14.62 -4.51
N GLY A 483 19.65 -14.23 -3.35
CA GLY A 483 20.25 -13.21 -2.48
C GLY A 483 19.80 -11.77 -2.77
N LYS A 484 18.83 -11.57 -3.67
CA LYS A 484 18.14 -10.29 -3.80
C LYS A 484 16.70 -10.41 -3.34
N VAL A 485 16.14 -9.33 -2.83
CA VAL A 485 14.70 -9.25 -2.61
C VAL A 485 14.02 -9.37 -3.97
N GLN A 486 13.17 -10.38 -4.11
CA GLN A 486 12.49 -10.67 -5.37
C GLN A 486 11.06 -10.17 -5.31
N TYR A 487 10.63 -9.59 -6.41
CA TYR A 487 9.24 -9.21 -6.62
C TYR A 487 8.69 -9.99 -7.81
N PRO A 488 7.41 -10.39 -7.83
CA PRO A 488 6.83 -11.15 -8.93
C PRO A 488 7.06 -10.53 -10.30
N TYR A 489 7.04 -9.20 -10.40
CA TYR A 489 7.27 -8.47 -11.64
C TYR A 489 8.73 -8.50 -12.15
N ASN A 490 9.70 -8.87 -11.29
CA ASN A 490 11.11 -9.01 -11.67
C ASN A 490 11.44 -10.43 -12.14
N LEU A 491 10.53 -11.37 -11.96
CA LEU A 491 10.69 -12.76 -12.33
C LEU A 491 10.25 -13.02 -13.78
N ARG A 492 10.57 -14.19 -14.28
CA ARG A 492 10.07 -14.65 -15.58
C ARG A 492 8.57 -14.96 -15.55
N TYR A 493 8.01 -15.23 -14.40
CA TYR A 493 6.61 -15.51 -14.15
C TYR A 493 6.11 -14.70 -12.98
N GLY A 494 4.97 -14.05 -13.15
CA GLY A 494 4.33 -13.26 -12.10
C GLY A 494 3.64 -14.11 -11.03
N LYS A 495 3.23 -15.34 -11.39
CA LYS A 495 2.62 -16.30 -10.45
C LYS A 495 3.23 -17.69 -10.66
N LEU A 496 3.43 -18.41 -9.55
CA LEU A 496 3.81 -19.80 -9.52
C LEU A 496 2.60 -20.62 -9.04
N VAL A 497 2.13 -21.56 -9.86
CA VAL A 497 0.92 -22.33 -9.58
C VAL A 497 1.27 -23.81 -9.39
N ILE A 498 1.06 -24.33 -8.22
CA ILE A 498 1.26 -25.75 -7.90
C ILE A 498 0.04 -26.53 -8.38
N SER A 499 0.27 -27.49 -9.25
CA SER A 499 -0.75 -28.36 -9.85
C SER A 499 -0.45 -29.80 -9.49
N THR A 500 -0.97 -30.22 -8.33
CA THR A 500 -0.84 -31.58 -7.78
C THR A 500 -2.21 -32.17 -7.56
N ASP A 501 -2.29 -33.49 -7.47
CA ASP A 501 -3.51 -34.20 -7.13
C ASP A 501 -4.09 -33.74 -5.79
N GLN A 502 -5.39 -33.93 -5.57
CA GLN A 502 -6.08 -33.50 -4.33
C GLN A 502 -6.02 -34.61 -3.25
N ASP A 503 -4.97 -35.42 -3.27
CA ASP A 503 -4.68 -36.45 -2.29
C ASP A 503 -3.56 -36.06 -1.32
N HIS A 504 -3.21 -36.96 -0.40
CA HIS A 504 -2.16 -36.71 0.61
C HIS A 504 -0.80 -36.47 -0.01
N ASP A 505 -0.47 -37.16 -1.11
CA ASP A 505 0.81 -37.04 -1.80
C ASP A 505 0.92 -35.70 -2.49
N GLY A 506 -0.14 -35.26 -3.19
CA GLY A 506 -0.19 -33.96 -3.83
C GLY A 506 -0.13 -32.80 -2.83
N ILE A 507 -0.77 -32.93 -1.65
CA ILE A 507 -0.66 -31.95 -0.56
C ILE A 507 0.79 -31.89 -0.06
N HIS A 508 1.44 -33.04 0.12
CA HIS A 508 2.84 -33.11 0.56
C HIS A 508 3.78 -32.44 -0.45
N ILE A 509 3.62 -32.71 -1.74
CA ILE A 509 4.41 -32.05 -2.79
C ILE A 509 4.20 -30.54 -2.78
N ALA A 510 2.95 -30.07 -2.64
CA ALA A 510 2.64 -28.66 -2.56
C ALA A 510 3.33 -27.97 -1.38
N THR A 511 3.35 -28.61 -0.21
CA THR A 511 4.02 -28.06 0.97
C THR A 511 5.55 -28.09 0.85
N LEU A 512 6.14 -29.08 0.17
CA LEU A 512 7.57 -29.10 -0.14
C LEU A 512 7.96 -27.96 -1.09
N ILE A 513 7.15 -27.66 -2.11
CA ILE A 513 7.38 -26.52 -3.02
C ILE A 513 7.28 -25.22 -2.24
N MET A 514 6.30 -25.07 -1.35
CA MET A 514 6.18 -23.91 -0.47
C MET A 514 7.44 -23.74 0.39
N ASN A 515 7.94 -24.81 1.00
CA ASN A 515 9.17 -24.80 1.78
C ASN A 515 10.39 -24.40 0.93
N ILE A 516 10.48 -24.84 -0.31
CA ILE A 516 11.54 -24.45 -1.26
C ILE A 516 11.46 -22.96 -1.55
N VAL A 517 10.27 -22.43 -1.88
CA VAL A 517 10.08 -21.00 -2.14
C VAL A 517 10.41 -20.18 -0.90
N HIS A 518 9.98 -20.63 0.29
CA HIS A 518 10.30 -20.00 1.56
C HIS A 518 11.82 -19.94 1.79
N LYS A 519 12.53 -21.04 1.54
CA LYS A 519 13.98 -21.11 1.72
C LYS A 519 14.76 -20.28 0.69
N LEU A 520 14.32 -20.23 -0.57
CA LEU A 520 15.03 -19.54 -1.65
C LEU A 520 14.70 -18.06 -1.72
N SER A 521 13.46 -17.67 -1.42
CA SER A 521 13.00 -16.28 -1.47
C SER A 521 11.74 -16.08 -0.62
N PRO A 522 11.87 -15.98 0.72
CA PRO A 522 10.75 -15.95 1.65
C PRO A 522 9.79 -14.77 1.39
N ASN A 523 10.30 -13.65 0.88
CA ASN A 523 9.47 -12.49 0.56
C ASN A 523 8.46 -12.73 -0.57
N LEU A 524 8.67 -13.72 -1.43
CA LEU A 524 7.69 -14.08 -2.46
C LEU A 524 6.40 -14.67 -1.88
N LEU A 525 6.47 -15.34 -0.73
CA LEU A 525 5.29 -15.84 -0.03
C LEU A 525 4.47 -14.73 0.66
N LYS A 526 5.08 -13.57 0.90
CA LYS A 526 4.42 -12.38 1.44
C LYS A 526 3.73 -11.55 0.36
N GLN A 527 3.92 -11.93 -0.90
CA GLN A 527 3.35 -11.29 -2.08
C GLN A 527 2.57 -12.36 -2.85
N ASP A 528 1.49 -12.03 -3.47
CA ASP A 528 0.62 -12.95 -4.20
C ASP A 528 1.35 -13.64 -5.38
N PHE A 529 2.38 -14.46 -5.04
CA PHE A 529 3.22 -15.17 -6.01
C PHE A 529 2.91 -16.65 -6.09
N LEU A 530 2.70 -17.32 -4.94
CA LEU A 530 2.50 -18.76 -4.89
C LEU A 530 1.01 -19.11 -4.76
N TYR A 531 0.57 -20.00 -5.64
CA TYR A 531 -0.82 -20.48 -5.68
C TYR A 531 -0.88 -21.99 -5.76
N LYS A 532 -1.97 -22.57 -5.30
CA LYS A 532 -2.35 -23.96 -5.58
C LYS A 532 -3.54 -23.98 -6.53
N LEU A 533 -3.45 -24.77 -7.61
CA LEU A 533 -4.59 -25.03 -8.49
C LEU A 533 -5.55 -25.98 -7.77
N GLN A 534 -6.76 -25.51 -7.51
CA GLN A 534 -7.81 -26.31 -6.91
C GLN A 534 -8.68 -26.93 -8.01
N THR A 535 -8.64 -28.26 -8.11
CA THR A 535 -9.50 -29.03 -9.02
C THR A 535 -10.54 -29.79 -8.20
N PRO A 536 -11.76 -30.00 -8.75
CA PRO A 536 -12.79 -30.76 -8.05
C PRO A 536 -12.38 -32.24 -7.91
N ILE A 537 -12.79 -32.85 -6.81
CA ILE A 537 -12.62 -34.29 -6.54
C ILE A 537 -13.86 -35.11 -6.93
N VAL A 538 -15.02 -34.44 -6.98
CA VAL A 538 -16.28 -35.06 -7.42
C VAL A 538 -16.98 -34.15 -8.38
N ARG A 539 -17.46 -34.71 -9.50
CA ARG A 539 -18.31 -34.04 -10.48
C ARG A 539 -19.62 -34.80 -10.61
N ILE A 540 -20.71 -34.08 -10.58
CA ILE A 540 -22.06 -34.59 -10.65
C ILE A 540 -22.77 -34.05 -11.87
N PHE A 541 -23.46 -34.93 -12.57
CA PHE A 541 -24.40 -34.55 -13.62
C PHE A 541 -25.81 -34.89 -13.17
N GLN A 542 -26.69 -33.90 -13.09
CA GLN A 542 -28.09 -34.03 -12.75
C GLN A 542 -28.93 -33.38 -13.86
N GLY A 543 -29.36 -34.20 -14.82
CA GLY A 543 -29.96 -33.69 -16.05
C GLY A 543 -28.98 -32.85 -16.87
N LYS A 544 -29.31 -31.56 -17.05
CA LYS A 544 -28.44 -30.60 -17.77
C LYS A 544 -27.47 -29.83 -16.82
N ASN A 545 -27.64 -30.00 -15.53
CA ASN A 545 -26.83 -29.28 -14.53
C ASN A 545 -25.57 -30.08 -14.18
N GLU A 546 -24.47 -29.36 -14.08
CA GLU A 546 -23.19 -29.88 -13.63
C GLU A 546 -22.82 -29.20 -12.31
N PHE A 547 -22.40 -30.02 -11.33
CA PHE A 547 -21.94 -29.56 -10.03
C PHE A 547 -20.54 -30.09 -9.76
N GLU A 548 -19.67 -29.25 -9.21
CA GLU A 548 -18.32 -29.58 -8.86
C GLU A 548 -18.11 -29.43 -7.35
N PHE A 549 -17.49 -30.43 -6.71
CA PHE A 549 -17.20 -30.45 -5.29
C PHE A 549 -15.71 -30.61 -5.05
N PHE A 550 -15.19 -29.78 -4.17
CA PHE A 550 -13.77 -29.71 -3.86
C PHE A 550 -13.40 -30.45 -2.57
N SER A 551 -14.39 -30.94 -1.84
CA SER A 551 -14.25 -31.85 -0.71
C SER A 551 -15.32 -32.93 -0.72
N LEU A 552 -14.99 -34.11 -0.16
CA LEU A 552 -15.97 -35.19 0.02
C LEU A 552 -17.10 -34.76 0.97
N ARG A 553 -16.78 -33.94 1.95
CA ARG A 553 -17.77 -33.40 2.90
C ARG A 553 -18.83 -32.57 2.20
N GLU A 554 -18.43 -31.60 1.36
CA GLU A 554 -19.37 -30.79 0.57
C GLU A 554 -20.27 -31.67 -0.32
N PHE A 555 -19.68 -32.71 -0.93
CA PHE A 555 -20.44 -33.64 -1.76
C PHE A 555 -21.45 -34.44 -0.93
N GLU A 556 -21.08 -35.01 0.21
CA GLU A 556 -22.00 -35.78 1.06
C GLU A 556 -23.12 -34.87 1.64
N GLU A 557 -22.79 -33.66 2.08
CA GLU A 557 -23.78 -32.67 2.53
C GLU A 557 -24.79 -32.28 1.42
N TRP A 558 -24.31 -32.17 0.19
CA TRP A 558 -25.17 -31.92 -0.97
C TRP A 558 -26.01 -33.14 -1.31
N LYS A 559 -25.44 -34.33 -1.36
CA LYS A 559 -26.03 -35.61 -1.72
C LYS A 559 -27.27 -35.93 -0.86
N VAL A 560 -27.18 -35.72 0.45
CA VAL A 560 -28.32 -35.96 1.39
C VAL A 560 -29.53 -35.10 1.05
N LYS A 561 -29.35 -33.96 0.41
CA LYS A 561 -30.45 -33.03 0.04
C LYS A 561 -31.07 -33.34 -1.34
N GLN A 562 -30.55 -34.33 -2.08
CA GLN A 562 -31.01 -34.61 -3.43
C GLN A 562 -32.13 -35.61 -3.48
N THR A 563 -33.17 -35.25 -4.21
CA THR A 563 -34.36 -36.10 -4.50
C THR A 563 -34.37 -36.60 -5.94
N LYS A 564 -33.56 -36.00 -6.82
CA LYS A 564 -33.47 -36.36 -8.24
C LYS A 564 -32.26 -37.25 -8.49
N PRO A 565 -32.32 -38.22 -9.44
CA PRO A 565 -31.20 -39.05 -9.79
C PRO A 565 -30.07 -38.21 -10.39
N PHE A 566 -28.85 -38.60 -10.11
CA PHE A 566 -27.63 -37.96 -10.61
C PHE A 566 -26.55 -39.00 -10.90
N THR A 567 -25.60 -38.65 -11.77
CA THR A 567 -24.45 -39.46 -12.09
C THR A 567 -23.21 -38.84 -11.42
N THR A 568 -22.41 -39.68 -10.75
CA THR A 568 -21.22 -39.26 -10.02
C THR A 568 -19.96 -39.67 -10.78
N THR A 569 -19.05 -38.75 -10.95
CA THR A 569 -17.68 -39.01 -11.45
C THR A 569 -16.68 -38.60 -10.38
N TYR A 570 -15.92 -39.56 -9.86
CA TYR A 570 -14.81 -39.31 -8.95
C TYR A 570 -13.56 -39.02 -9.77
N LEU A 571 -12.92 -37.88 -9.50
CA LEU A 571 -11.72 -37.41 -10.17
C LEU A 571 -10.52 -37.75 -9.29
N LYS A 572 -9.87 -38.89 -9.57
CA LYS A 572 -8.82 -39.45 -8.73
C LYS A 572 -7.47 -38.74 -8.84
N GLY A 573 -7.27 -37.95 -9.89
CA GLY A 573 -6.04 -37.23 -10.13
C GLY A 573 -6.19 -36.24 -11.27
N LEU A 574 -5.20 -35.36 -11.41
CA LEU A 574 -5.20 -34.33 -12.45
C LEU A 574 -5.32 -34.95 -13.85
N GLY A 575 -4.65 -36.07 -14.11
CA GLY A 575 -4.69 -36.77 -15.40
C GLY A 575 -6.05 -37.37 -15.78
N SER A 576 -7.03 -37.43 -14.87
CA SER A 576 -8.36 -37.97 -15.14
C SER A 576 -9.38 -36.92 -15.66
N ASN A 577 -8.99 -35.66 -15.74
CA ASN A 577 -9.82 -34.59 -16.28
C ASN A 577 -9.60 -34.39 -17.77
N ASP A 578 -10.68 -34.17 -18.54
CA ASP A 578 -10.59 -33.76 -19.93
C ASP A 578 -9.96 -32.38 -20.09
N THR A 579 -9.24 -32.14 -21.18
CA THR A 579 -8.60 -30.86 -21.53
C THR A 579 -9.53 -29.67 -21.41
N LYS A 580 -10.82 -29.83 -21.72
CA LYS A 580 -11.87 -28.79 -21.59
C LYS A 580 -11.95 -28.25 -20.16
N TYR A 581 -11.88 -29.11 -19.17
CA TYR A 581 -11.98 -28.73 -17.75
C TYR A 581 -10.69 -28.11 -17.26
N PHE A 582 -9.53 -28.63 -17.68
CA PHE A 582 -8.25 -27.99 -17.37
C PHE A 582 -8.21 -26.56 -17.89
N LYS A 583 -8.70 -26.33 -19.10
CA LYS A 583 -8.81 -24.98 -19.66
C LYS A 583 -9.62 -24.07 -18.76
N LYS A 584 -10.78 -24.53 -18.27
CA LYS A 584 -11.61 -23.78 -17.29
C LYS A 584 -10.83 -23.44 -16.03
N TYR A 585 -10.11 -24.42 -15.45
CA TYR A 585 -9.42 -24.22 -14.16
C TYR A 585 -8.17 -23.34 -14.27
N MET A 586 -7.47 -23.39 -15.38
CA MET A 586 -6.26 -22.60 -15.61
C MET A 586 -6.55 -21.12 -15.90
N PHE A 587 -7.71 -20.81 -16.47
CA PHE A 587 -8.08 -19.46 -16.92
C PHE A 587 -8.99 -18.70 -15.96
N ASP A 588 -9.58 -19.36 -14.97
CA ASP A 588 -10.48 -18.72 -14.02
C ASP A 588 -9.78 -18.64 -12.65
N GLU A 589 -9.46 -17.41 -12.24
CA GLU A 589 -8.71 -17.11 -11.00
C GLU A 589 -9.33 -17.69 -9.74
N LYS A 590 -10.64 -17.96 -9.73
CA LYS A 590 -11.30 -18.57 -8.54
C LYS A 590 -10.76 -19.96 -8.20
N TYR A 591 -10.11 -20.65 -9.12
CA TYR A 591 -9.47 -21.95 -8.89
C TYR A 591 -8.01 -21.84 -8.45
N LEU A 592 -7.47 -20.62 -8.42
CA LEU A 592 -6.12 -20.34 -7.96
C LEU A 592 -6.14 -19.91 -6.49
N ILE A 593 -5.87 -20.85 -5.60
CA ILE A 593 -5.87 -20.59 -4.15
C ILE A 593 -4.51 -20.02 -3.75
N PRO A 594 -4.44 -18.78 -3.25
CA PRO A 594 -3.18 -18.17 -2.86
C PRO A 594 -2.60 -18.84 -1.60
N ILE A 595 -1.30 -19.10 -1.63
CA ILE A 595 -0.52 -19.56 -0.49
C ILE A 595 0.29 -18.37 0.01
N ARG A 596 -0.04 -17.86 1.20
CA ARG A 596 0.53 -16.64 1.76
C ARG A 596 1.19 -16.91 3.10
N TYR A 597 2.32 -16.29 3.31
CA TYR A 597 2.93 -16.14 4.63
C TYR A 597 2.26 -14.98 5.36
N LYS A 598 1.75 -15.20 6.57
CA LYS A 598 1.04 -14.19 7.35
C LYS A 598 1.86 -13.64 8.51
N ASN A 599 2.56 -14.51 9.25
CA ASN A 599 3.29 -14.13 10.45
C ASN A 599 4.26 -15.24 10.90
N GLU A 600 4.98 -15.03 11.98
CA GLU A 600 5.96 -15.95 12.57
C GLU A 600 5.40 -17.34 12.94
N LYS A 601 4.08 -17.50 13.09
CA LYS A 601 3.47 -18.81 13.30
C LYS A 601 3.59 -19.71 12.07
N ASP A 602 3.73 -19.10 10.88
CA ASP A 602 3.95 -19.86 9.66
C ASP A 602 5.38 -20.41 9.59
N ASP A 603 6.38 -19.68 10.11
CA ASP A 603 7.76 -20.19 10.28
C ASP A 603 7.78 -21.37 11.25
N GLU A 604 7.08 -21.25 12.37
CA GLU A 604 6.96 -22.34 13.35
C GLU A 604 6.26 -23.56 12.74
N ALA A 605 5.18 -23.36 12.01
CA ALA A 605 4.47 -24.44 11.32
C ALA A 605 5.35 -25.14 10.28
N LEU A 606 6.13 -24.37 9.49
CA LEU A 606 7.10 -24.93 8.54
C LEU A 606 8.23 -25.67 9.25
N SER A 607 8.73 -25.13 10.37
CA SER A 607 9.74 -25.80 11.19
C SER A 607 9.20 -27.13 11.75
N ILE A 608 8.02 -27.16 12.35
CA ILE A 608 7.37 -28.39 12.84
C ILE A 608 7.20 -29.38 11.68
N ALA A 609 6.72 -28.93 10.52
CA ALA A 609 6.45 -29.80 9.39
C ALA A 609 7.71 -30.46 8.81
N PHE A 610 8.83 -29.74 8.71
CA PHE A 610 9.95 -30.11 7.88
C PHE A 610 11.28 -30.33 8.61
N ASP A 611 11.47 -29.80 9.82
CA ASP A 611 12.70 -30.05 10.57
C ASP A 611 12.75 -31.51 11.11
N THR A 612 13.76 -32.24 10.68
CA THR A 612 13.93 -33.65 11.09
C THR A 612 14.12 -33.84 12.60
N LYS A 613 14.59 -32.81 13.30
CA LYS A 613 14.78 -32.81 14.75
C LYS A 613 13.49 -32.63 15.55
N ARG A 614 12.40 -32.22 14.88
CA ARG A 614 11.11 -31.93 15.50
C ARG A 614 10.04 -33.00 15.25
N ALA A 615 10.45 -34.26 15.19
CA ALA A 615 9.54 -35.36 14.93
C ALA A 615 8.49 -35.55 16.05
N ASP A 616 8.85 -35.28 17.30
CA ASP A 616 7.93 -35.42 18.44
C ASP A 616 6.93 -34.25 18.48
N ASP A 617 7.36 -33.02 18.17
CA ASP A 617 6.46 -31.86 18.02
C ASP A 617 5.41 -32.12 16.92
N ARG A 618 5.78 -32.78 15.81
CA ARG A 618 4.83 -33.19 14.76
C ARG A 618 3.77 -34.16 15.26
N LYS A 619 4.17 -35.12 16.09
CA LYS A 619 3.21 -36.06 16.69
C LYS A 619 2.24 -35.35 17.60
N GLU A 620 2.73 -34.47 18.44
CA GLU A 620 1.88 -33.64 19.31
C GLU A 620 0.92 -32.77 18.49
N PHE A 621 1.42 -32.12 17.44
CA PHE A 621 0.59 -31.29 16.53
C PHE A 621 -0.52 -32.08 15.81
N ILE A 622 -0.29 -33.39 15.52
CA ILE A 622 -1.27 -34.23 14.81
C ILE A 622 -2.27 -34.87 15.79
N TYR A 623 -1.84 -35.25 16.98
CA TYR A 623 -2.63 -36.05 17.92
C TYR A 623 -3.08 -35.29 19.18
N GLY A 624 -2.53 -34.12 19.46
CA GLY A 624 -2.94 -33.17 20.53
C GLY A 624 -4.05 -32.28 20.09
#